data_f45bb2e31929d50cd77df6317275adef
#
_entry.id   f45bb2e31929d50cd77df6317275adef
#
_cell.length_a   1.000
_cell.length_b   1.000
_cell.length_c   1.000
_cell.angle_alpha   90.00
_cell.angle_beta   90.00
_cell.angle_gamma   90.00
#
_symmetry.space_group_name_H-M   'P 1'
#
loop_
_entity.id
_entity.type
_entity.pdbx_description
1 polymer ?
#
loop_
_entity_poly.entity_id
_entity_poly.type
_entity_poly.pdbx_seq_one_letter_code
_entity_poly.pdbx_strand_id
1 'polypeptide(L)'
;NVYFSGYRPAEGFEGFYMMTKMNAPFMLISDPRLEGGAFYLGSEEYEQKIIKVIKEALRFLNFKDNDLILSGLSMGSFGALYYATVLEPAAVIIGKPLINIGTIANNMKLLRPNEFGTANDVLLTNEGGVSKQDIDNMDQRFWNKLKHSHLSDTIFAIAYMEHDDYDAMAFHNISPILSKQRAHVMSRGVPGRHNDDSPTITNWFINFYNMILEDRFGSCLLYTSPS
;
A
#
# COMPACT_ATOMS: atom_id res chain seq x y z
N ASN A 1 -7.91 -8.40 -7.07
CA ASN A 1 -7.57 -7.31 -6.15
C ASN A 1 -6.79 -7.87 -4.96
N VAL A 2 -5.68 -7.27 -4.59
CA VAL A 2 -4.92 -7.59 -3.38
C VAL A 2 -4.89 -6.36 -2.50
N TYR A 3 -5.43 -6.49 -1.28
CA TYR A 3 -5.46 -5.42 -0.29
C TYR A 3 -4.53 -5.75 0.86
N PHE A 4 -3.59 -4.86 1.13
CA PHE A 4 -2.69 -4.91 2.27
C PHE A 4 -3.35 -4.19 3.46
N SER A 5 -3.52 -4.90 4.56
CA SER A 5 -4.11 -4.34 5.78
C SER A 5 -3.25 -3.22 6.37
N GLY A 6 -3.90 -2.20 6.91
CA GLY A 6 -3.26 -1.16 7.71
C GLY A 6 -2.83 -1.68 9.08
N TYR A 7 -2.40 -0.75 9.93
CA TYR A 7 -2.03 -1.06 11.30
C TYR A 7 -3.21 -1.68 12.08
N ARG A 8 -2.95 -2.79 12.77
CA ARG A 8 -3.95 -3.44 13.64
C ARG A 8 -3.29 -3.95 14.92
N PRO A 9 -3.80 -3.56 16.08
CA PRO A 9 -3.33 -4.10 17.36
C PRO A 9 -3.85 -5.53 17.65
N ALA A 10 -4.82 -6.01 16.87
CA ALA A 10 -5.41 -7.34 17.02
C ALA A 10 -5.22 -8.16 15.74
N GLU A 11 -5.23 -9.48 15.89
CA GLU A 11 -5.22 -10.41 14.75
C GLU A 11 -6.41 -10.19 13.81
N GLY A 12 -6.23 -10.49 12.54
CA GLY A 12 -7.26 -10.44 11.52
C GLY A 12 -6.90 -9.56 10.33
N PHE A 13 -7.92 -9.27 9.53
CA PHE A 13 -7.76 -8.52 8.29
C PHE A 13 -8.60 -7.25 8.32
N GLU A 14 -8.01 -6.15 7.86
CA GLU A 14 -8.73 -4.95 7.50
C GLU A 14 -9.25 -5.06 6.06
N GLY A 15 -10.26 -4.27 5.73
CA GLY A 15 -10.70 -4.11 4.35
C GLY A 15 -11.74 -5.11 3.85
N PHE A 16 -12.12 -6.13 4.63
CA PHE A 16 -13.04 -7.16 4.17
C PHE A 16 -14.35 -6.58 3.63
N TYR A 17 -15.06 -5.77 4.41
CA TYR A 17 -16.33 -5.18 3.98
C TYR A 17 -16.20 -4.20 2.81
N MET A 18 -15.07 -3.52 2.71
CA MET A 18 -14.78 -2.63 1.59
C MET A 18 -14.54 -3.44 0.32
N MET A 19 -13.70 -4.46 0.38
CA MET A 19 -13.37 -5.30 -0.77
C MET A 19 -14.57 -6.12 -1.27
N THR A 20 -15.44 -6.59 -0.40
CA THR A 20 -16.68 -7.29 -0.82
C THR A 20 -17.61 -6.41 -1.65
N LYS A 21 -17.58 -5.09 -1.44
CA LYS A 21 -18.40 -4.14 -2.22
C LYS A 21 -17.83 -3.85 -3.61
N MET A 22 -16.58 -4.22 -3.90
CA MET A 22 -15.96 -4.00 -5.21
C MET A 22 -16.43 -4.97 -6.29
N ASN A 23 -17.22 -5.98 -5.91
CA ASN A 23 -17.78 -6.98 -6.82
C ASN A 23 -16.73 -7.64 -7.74
N ALA A 24 -15.55 -7.88 -7.23
CA ALA A 24 -14.43 -8.49 -7.93
C ALA A 24 -13.66 -9.41 -6.98
N PRO A 25 -12.97 -10.45 -7.48
CA PRO A 25 -12.16 -11.32 -6.64
C PRO A 25 -11.12 -10.52 -5.84
N PHE A 26 -10.92 -10.86 -4.58
CA PHE A 26 -9.93 -10.17 -3.73
C PHE A 26 -9.20 -11.12 -2.79
N MET A 27 -8.00 -10.71 -2.42
CA MET A 27 -7.15 -11.30 -1.39
C MET A 27 -6.83 -10.22 -0.36
N LEU A 28 -6.89 -10.58 0.90
CA LEU A 28 -6.44 -9.72 2.01
C LEU A 28 -5.12 -10.26 2.54
N ILE A 29 -4.14 -9.37 2.69
CA ILE A 29 -2.84 -9.69 3.27
C ILE A 29 -2.67 -8.87 4.54
N SER A 30 -2.29 -9.52 5.63
CA SER A 30 -1.98 -8.90 6.91
C SER A 30 -0.59 -9.32 7.37
N ASP A 31 0.11 -8.43 8.05
CA ASP A 31 1.42 -8.70 8.65
C ASP A 31 1.30 -8.84 10.18
N PRO A 32 1.29 -10.06 10.72
CA PRO A 32 1.04 -10.30 12.14
C PRO A 32 2.32 -10.34 13.00
N ARG A 33 3.50 -10.07 12.42
CA ARG A 33 4.79 -10.29 13.10
C ARG A 33 5.08 -9.37 14.28
N LEU A 34 4.42 -8.21 14.32
CA LEU A 34 4.47 -7.26 15.42
C LEU A 34 3.06 -6.80 15.74
N GLU A 35 2.84 -6.26 16.93
CA GLU A 35 1.60 -5.55 17.21
C GLU A 35 1.49 -4.37 16.25
N GLY A 36 0.50 -4.43 15.35
CA GLY A 36 0.32 -3.47 14.27
C GLY A 36 1.02 -3.81 12.95
N GLY A 37 1.95 -4.76 12.95
CA GLY A 37 2.66 -5.22 11.77
C GLY A 37 4.05 -4.60 11.56
N ALA A 38 4.83 -5.17 10.64
CA ALA A 38 6.18 -4.76 10.28
C ALA A 38 6.29 -4.22 8.84
N PHE A 39 5.25 -3.56 8.36
CA PHE A 39 5.18 -2.93 7.02
C PHE A 39 5.42 -3.88 5.85
N TYR A 40 5.18 -5.18 6.04
CA TYR A 40 5.40 -6.18 4.97
C TYR A 40 6.86 -6.31 4.52
N LEU A 41 7.79 -5.68 5.22
CA LEU A 41 9.23 -5.82 5.04
C LEU A 41 9.76 -7.03 5.80
N GLY A 42 10.80 -7.66 5.28
CA GLY A 42 11.40 -8.80 5.97
C GLY A 42 12.65 -9.31 5.25
N SER A 43 12.98 -10.58 5.50
CA SER A 43 14.01 -11.27 4.73
C SER A 43 13.55 -11.46 3.28
N GLU A 44 14.49 -11.70 2.39
CA GLU A 44 14.17 -12.01 1.00
C GLU A 44 13.20 -13.19 0.90
N GLU A 45 13.39 -14.22 1.71
CA GLU A 45 12.48 -15.38 1.75
C GLU A 45 11.04 -14.97 2.12
N TYR A 46 10.88 -14.08 3.11
CA TYR A 46 9.56 -13.59 3.51
C TYR A 46 8.89 -12.80 2.38
N GLU A 47 9.62 -11.89 1.75
CA GLU A 47 9.08 -11.07 0.66
C GLU A 47 8.75 -11.94 -0.57
N GLN A 48 9.57 -12.93 -0.88
CA GLN A 48 9.30 -13.88 -1.96
C GLN A 48 8.05 -14.74 -1.69
N LYS A 49 7.76 -15.08 -0.43
CA LYS A 49 6.52 -15.79 -0.07
C LYS A 49 5.28 -14.93 -0.40
N ILE A 50 5.29 -13.63 -0.10
CA ILE A 50 4.18 -12.74 -0.44
C ILE A 50 4.00 -12.67 -1.96
N ILE A 51 5.08 -12.46 -2.72
CA ILE A 51 5.05 -12.43 -4.18
C ILE A 51 4.49 -13.74 -4.75
N LYS A 52 4.98 -14.86 -4.24
CA LYS A 52 4.56 -16.21 -4.66
C LYS A 52 3.07 -16.43 -4.46
N VAL A 53 2.53 -16.11 -3.29
CA VAL A 53 1.11 -16.28 -2.96
C VAL A 53 0.23 -15.46 -3.90
N ILE A 54 0.62 -14.22 -4.20
CA ILE A 54 -0.12 -13.37 -5.15
C ILE A 54 -0.09 -13.97 -6.55
N LYS A 55 1.09 -14.39 -7.05
CA LYS A 55 1.21 -15.01 -8.37
C LYS A 55 0.50 -16.37 -8.48
N GLU A 56 0.46 -17.15 -7.41
CA GLU A 56 -0.30 -18.39 -7.36
C GLU A 56 -1.81 -18.14 -7.45
N ALA A 57 -2.32 -17.11 -6.76
CA ALA A 57 -3.72 -16.72 -6.85
C ALA A 57 -4.11 -16.24 -8.26
N LEU A 58 -3.28 -15.43 -8.90
CA LEU A 58 -3.49 -15.01 -10.30
C LEU A 58 -3.58 -16.22 -11.24
N ARG A 59 -2.65 -17.15 -11.12
CA ARG A 59 -2.65 -18.39 -11.94
C ARG A 59 -3.88 -19.26 -11.66
N PHE A 60 -4.26 -19.43 -10.40
CA PHE A 60 -5.44 -20.21 -10.02
C PHE A 60 -6.73 -19.63 -10.60
N LEU A 61 -6.85 -18.30 -10.61
CA LEU A 61 -8.00 -17.59 -11.16
C LEU A 61 -7.90 -17.33 -12.67
N ASN A 62 -6.82 -17.75 -13.32
CA ASN A 62 -6.53 -17.52 -14.73
C ASN A 62 -6.47 -16.02 -15.10
N PHE A 63 -5.93 -15.19 -14.21
CA PHE A 63 -5.62 -13.79 -14.45
C PHE A 63 -4.17 -13.61 -14.89
N LYS A 64 -3.92 -12.55 -15.64
CA LYS A 64 -2.57 -12.12 -16.02
C LYS A 64 -1.98 -11.18 -14.97
N ASP A 65 -0.67 -10.98 -14.99
CA ASP A 65 0.00 -10.05 -14.07
C ASP A 65 -0.53 -8.61 -14.23
N ASN A 66 -0.88 -8.21 -15.46
CA ASN A 66 -1.48 -6.90 -15.75
C ASN A 66 -2.99 -6.79 -15.45
N ASP A 67 -3.60 -7.81 -14.88
CA ASP A 67 -4.97 -7.73 -14.31
C ASP A 67 -4.92 -7.45 -12.79
N LEU A 68 -3.73 -7.46 -12.19
CA LEU A 68 -3.52 -7.27 -10.77
C LEU A 68 -3.75 -5.82 -10.35
N ILE A 69 -4.51 -5.61 -9.28
CA ILE A 69 -4.62 -4.34 -8.56
C ILE A 69 -4.08 -4.54 -7.15
N LEU A 70 -3.10 -3.74 -6.76
CA LEU A 70 -2.60 -3.68 -5.38
C LEU A 70 -3.17 -2.47 -4.67
N SER A 71 -3.54 -2.62 -3.41
CA SER A 71 -4.17 -1.54 -2.68
C SER A 71 -3.92 -1.61 -1.18
N GLY A 72 -4.12 -0.49 -0.49
CA GLY A 72 -4.00 -0.42 0.95
C GLY A 72 -4.13 1.00 1.50
N LEU A 73 -4.38 1.09 2.78
CA LEU A 73 -4.45 2.35 3.52
C LEU A 73 -3.36 2.39 4.58
N SER A 74 -2.76 3.55 4.83
CA SER A 74 -1.73 3.75 5.85
C SER A 74 -0.58 2.73 5.71
N MET A 75 -0.30 1.88 6.70
CA MET A 75 0.72 0.82 6.59
C MET A 75 0.52 -0.06 5.35
N GLY A 76 -0.73 -0.36 5.00
CA GLY A 76 -1.08 -1.14 3.81
C GLY A 76 -0.73 -0.43 2.51
N SER A 77 -0.72 0.92 2.50
CA SER A 77 -0.27 1.69 1.34
C SER A 77 1.20 1.44 1.01
N PHE A 78 2.03 1.30 2.04
CA PHE A 78 3.44 0.94 1.84
C PHE A 78 3.57 -0.47 1.23
N GLY A 79 2.83 -1.45 1.74
CA GLY A 79 2.83 -2.81 1.17
C GLY A 79 2.45 -2.79 -0.32
N ALA A 80 1.37 -2.09 -0.68
CA ALA A 80 0.95 -1.94 -2.07
C ALA A 80 2.02 -1.28 -2.95
N LEU A 81 2.63 -0.18 -2.49
CA LEU A 81 3.71 0.50 -3.22
C LEU A 81 4.97 -0.36 -3.35
N TYR A 82 5.37 -1.02 -2.27
CA TYR A 82 6.59 -1.82 -2.23
C TYR A 82 6.52 -3.02 -3.18
N TYR A 83 5.43 -3.78 -3.13
CA TYR A 83 5.26 -4.94 -4.00
C TYR A 83 4.88 -4.57 -5.44
N ALA A 84 4.36 -3.37 -5.69
CA ALA A 84 4.16 -2.87 -7.05
C ALA A 84 5.46 -2.77 -7.83
N THR A 85 6.57 -2.45 -7.16
CA THR A 85 7.89 -2.35 -7.81
C THR A 85 8.41 -3.68 -8.39
N VAL A 86 7.84 -4.79 -7.96
CA VAL A 86 8.25 -6.15 -8.39
C VAL A 86 7.16 -6.83 -9.20
N LEU A 87 5.88 -6.58 -8.86
CA LEU A 87 4.73 -7.24 -9.51
C LEU A 87 4.22 -6.48 -10.72
N GLU A 88 4.57 -5.21 -10.87
CA GLU A 88 4.19 -4.33 -11.99
C GLU A 88 2.68 -4.44 -12.33
N PRO A 89 1.79 -4.11 -11.36
CA PRO A 89 0.36 -4.35 -11.50
C PRO A 89 -0.30 -3.41 -12.49
N ALA A 90 -1.54 -3.70 -12.89
CA ALA A 90 -2.39 -2.78 -13.64
C ALA A 90 -2.63 -1.46 -12.91
N ALA A 91 -2.84 -1.54 -11.60
CA ALA A 91 -3.06 -0.35 -10.78
C ALA A 91 -2.57 -0.53 -9.33
N VAL A 92 -2.24 0.61 -8.72
CA VAL A 92 -1.95 0.76 -7.29
C VAL A 92 -2.91 1.82 -6.75
N ILE A 93 -3.80 1.42 -5.83
CA ILE A 93 -4.80 2.30 -5.25
C ILE A 93 -4.51 2.43 -3.77
N ILE A 94 -4.14 3.60 -3.33
CA ILE A 94 -3.70 3.82 -1.95
C ILE A 94 -4.32 5.06 -1.32
N GLY A 95 -4.51 4.99 -0.02
CA GLY A 95 -4.85 6.12 0.81
C GLY A 95 -3.85 6.28 1.97
N LYS A 96 -3.59 7.51 2.38
CA LYS A 96 -2.62 7.84 3.44
C LYS A 96 -1.25 7.21 3.19
N PRO A 97 -0.59 7.52 2.07
CA PRO A 97 0.63 6.87 1.65
C PRO A 97 1.75 7.04 2.68
N LEU A 98 2.49 5.97 2.91
CA LEU A 98 3.70 5.96 3.75
C LEU A 98 4.88 5.47 2.92
N ILE A 99 6.01 6.14 3.09
CA ILE A 99 7.33 5.75 2.59
C ILE A 99 8.37 6.12 3.65
N ASN A 100 9.63 5.82 3.44
CA ASN A 100 10.69 6.09 4.41
C ASN A 100 10.37 5.48 5.78
N ILE A 101 10.13 4.19 5.78
CA ILE A 101 9.63 3.47 6.96
C ILE A 101 10.63 3.49 8.11
N GLY A 102 11.93 3.49 7.82
CA GLY A 102 12.97 3.65 8.84
C GLY A 102 12.85 4.99 9.57
N THR A 103 12.70 6.08 8.83
CA THR A 103 12.47 7.41 9.39
C THR A 103 11.16 7.47 10.18
N ILE A 104 10.08 6.91 9.64
CA ILE A 104 8.78 6.84 10.32
C ILE A 104 8.91 6.05 11.63
N ALA A 105 9.52 4.86 11.59
CA ALA A 105 9.69 4.03 12.77
C ALA A 105 10.51 4.73 13.87
N ASN A 106 11.54 5.47 13.50
CA ASN A 106 12.38 6.21 14.45
C ASN A 106 11.70 7.46 15.03
N ASN A 107 10.87 8.13 14.22
CA ASN A 107 10.20 9.39 14.58
C ASN A 107 8.72 9.24 14.89
N MET A 108 8.24 8.03 15.08
CA MET A 108 6.82 7.78 15.34
C MET A 108 6.34 8.50 16.61
N LYS A 109 6.24 9.83 16.52
CA LYS A 109 5.44 10.66 17.42
C LYS A 109 3.96 10.47 17.06
N LEU A 110 3.52 9.23 17.05
CA LEU A 110 2.10 8.96 16.90
C LEU A 110 1.36 9.55 18.10
N LEU A 111 0.11 9.92 17.88
CA LEU A 111 -0.77 10.57 18.85
C LEU A 111 -0.91 9.80 20.18
N ARG A 112 -0.42 8.55 20.21
CA ARG A 112 -0.43 7.67 21.38
C ARG A 112 0.88 6.88 21.45
N PRO A 113 1.97 7.48 21.94
CA PRO A 113 3.28 6.83 21.99
C PRO A 113 3.29 5.53 22.78
N ASN A 114 2.34 5.33 23.69
CA ASN A 114 2.23 4.09 24.49
C ASN A 114 1.50 2.95 23.74
N GLU A 115 0.73 3.25 22.67
CA GLU A 115 0.07 2.24 21.84
C GLU A 115 0.98 1.72 20.73
N PHE A 116 2.05 2.43 20.43
CA PHE A 116 3.00 2.11 19.38
C PHE A 116 4.43 2.01 19.94
N GLY A 117 4.58 1.39 21.08
CA GLY A 117 5.88 1.09 21.69
C GLY A 117 6.80 0.22 20.82
N THR A 118 6.28 -0.22 19.68
CA THR A 118 6.93 -1.12 18.72
C THR A 118 7.62 -0.40 17.55
N ALA A 119 7.67 0.94 17.52
CA ALA A 119 8.33 1.64 16.42
C ALA A 119 9.80 1.22 16.24
N ASN A 120 10.53 1.11 17.34
CA ASN A 120 11.89 0.58 17.32
C ASN A 120 11.92 -0.91 16.95
N ASP A 121 10.90 -1.67 17.30
CA ASP A 121 10.82 -3.10 17.00
C ASP A 121 10.70 -3.35 15.49
N VAL A 122 10.09 -2.44 14.75
CA VAL A 122 10.06 -2.50 13.26
C VAL A 122 11.48 -2.43 12.69
N LEU A 123 12.33 -1.51 13.19
CA LEU A 123 13.73 -1.41 12.80
C LEU A 123 14.53 -2.65 13.25
N LEU A 124 14.38 -3.06 14.51
CA LEU A 124 15.06 -4.25 15.05
C LEU A 124 14.69 -5.51 14.26
N THR A 125 13.41 -5.66 13.90
CA THR A 125 12.93 -6.84 13.16
C THR A 125 13.49 -6.88 11.74
N ASN A 126 13.61 -5.74 11.07
CA ASN A 126 14.00 -5.67 9.66
C ASN A 126 15.48 -5.43 9.42
N GLU A 127 16.16 -4.66 10.29
CA GLU A 127 17.56 -4.24 10.11
C GLU A 127 18.48 -4.76 11.24
N GLY A 128 17.91 -5.26 12.34
CA GLY A 128 18.65 -5.75 13.48
C GLY A 128 19.18 -4.65 14.41
N GLY A 129 18.87 -3.37 14.16
CA GLY A 129 19.32 -2.23 14.94
C GLY A 129 18.46 -0.99 14.76
N VAL A 130 18.81 0.07 15.48
CA VAL A 130 18.13 1.38 15.46
C VAL A 130 19.12 2.52 15.20
N SER A 131 20.29 2.21 14.68
CA SER A 131 21.28 3.23 14.30
C SER A 131 20.81 4.06 13.11
N LYS A 132 21.46 5.20 12.89
CA LYS A 132 21.19 6.00 11.69
C LYS A 132 21.36 5.18 10.41
N GLN A 133 22.35 4.30 10.37
CA GLN A 133 22.57 3.44 9.21
C GLN A 133 21.42 2.46 8.99
N ASP A 134 20.86 1.89 10.07
CA ASP A 134 19.71 0.97 9.98
C ASP A 134 18.48 1.72 9.47
N ILE A 135 18.24 2.94 9.94
CA ILE A 135 17.16 3.80 9.46
C ILE A 135 17.31 4.09 7.96
N ASP A 136 18.51 4.53 7.56
CA ASP A 136 18.80 4.85 6.15
C ASP A 136 18.69 3.60 5.27
N ASN A 137 19.16 2.45 5.72
CA ASN A 137 19.05 1.18 5.00
C ASN A 137 17.57 0.81 4.77
N MET A 138 16.75 0.90 5.81
CA MET A 138 15.33 0.57 5.72
C MET A 138 14.59 1.51 4.76
N ASP A 139 14.88 2.82 4.80
CA ASP A 139 14.31 3.79 3.86
C ASP A 139 14.74 3.48 2.42
N GLN A 140 16.00 3.12 2.20
CA GLN A 140 16.54 2.83 0.87
C GLN A 140 15.97 1.56 0.23
N ARG A 141 15.39 0.62 1.00
CA ARG A 141 14.79 -0.60 0.44
C ARG A 141 13.73 -0.31 -0.61
N PHE A 142 12.83 0.62 -0.32
CA PHE A 142 11.79 1.04 -1.27
C PHE A 142 12.38 1.78 -2.49
N TRP A 143 13.24 2.77 -2.24
CA TRP A 143 13.82 3.59 -3.30
C TRP A 143 14.66 2.78 -4.28
N ASN A 144 15.43 1.83 -3.78
CA ASN A 144 16.23 0.94 -4.63
C ASN A 144 15.35 0.07 -5.53
N LYS A 145 14.25 -0.46 -5.03
CA LYS A 145 13.30 -1.23 -5.84
C LYS A 145 12.59 -0.33 -6.86
N LEU A 146 12.09 0.83 -6.44
CA LEU A 146 11.38 1.78 -7.32
C LEU A 146 12.26 2.24 -8.48
N LYS A 147 13.54 2.47 -8.24
CA LYS A 147 14.49 2.89 -9.27
C LYS A 147 14.65 1.86 -10.41
N HIS A 148 14.48 0.59 -10.10
CA HIS A 148 14.69 -0.51 -11.06
C HIS A 148 13.37 -1.12 -11.57
N SER A 149 12.23 -0.57 -11.17
CA SER A 149 10.91 -1.05 -11.59
C SER A 149 10.48 -0.47 -12.96
N HIS A 150 9.54 -1.16 -13.62
CA HIS A 150 8.95 -0.75 -14.89
C HIS A 150 7.45 -0.50 -14.69
N LEU A 151 7.06 0.73 -14.38
CA LEU A 151 5.71 1.10 -13.99
C LEU A 151 4.98 1.95 -15.03
N SER A 152 5.45 1.97 -16.27
CA SER A 152 4.88 2.79 -17.35
C SER A 152 3.42 2.48 -17.66
N ASP A 153 3.00 1.23 -17.45
CA ASP A 153 1.63 0.77 -17.72
C ASP A 153 0.76 0.69 -16.45
N THR A 154 1.33 1.09 -15.30
CA THR A 154 0.64 1.07 -14.01
C THR A 154 -0.09 2.39 -13.76
N ILE A 155 -1.34 2.31 -13.31
CA ILE A 155 -2.12 3.45 -12.84
C ILE A 155 -1.91 3.59 -11.32
N PHE A 156 -1.48 4.75 -10.86
CA PHE A 156 -1.41 5.10 -9.44
C PHE A 156 -2.56 6.03 -9.08
N ALA A 157 -3.40 5.61 -8.15
CA ALA A 157 -4.49 6.42 -7.60
C ALA A 157 -4.23 6.66 -6.11
N ILE A 158 -3.97 7.91 -5.73
CA ILE A 158 -3.42 8.27 -4.43
C ILE A 158 -4.30 9.31 -3.75
N ALA A 159 -4.94 8.93 -2.63
CA ALA A 159 -5.60 9.86 -1.72
C ALA A 159 -4.70 10.13 -0.51
N TYR A 160 -4.43 11.40 -0.20
CA TYR A 160 -3.47 11.77 0.84
C TYR A 160 -3.94 12.97 1.67
N MET A 161 -3.48 13.05 2.92
CA MET A 161 -3.70 14.20 3.78
C MET A 161 -2.67 15.29 3.48
N GLU A 162 -3.14 16.53 3.25
CA GLU A 162 -2.30 17.63 2.76
C GLU A 162 -1.39 18.26 3.82
N HIS A 163 -1.79 18.18 5.09
CA HIS A 163 -1.10 18.85 6.20
C HIS A 163 -0.29 17.90 7.08
N ASP A 164 -0.03 16.69 6.59
CA ASP A 164 0.72 15.66 7.31
C ASP A 164 2.10 15.47 6.70
N ASP A 165 3.11 15.38 7.56
CA ASP A 165 4.49 15.16 7.14
C ASP A 165 4.71 13.79 6.49
N TYR A 166 3.85 12.82 6.75
CA TYR A 166 3.96 11.47 6.17
C TYR A 166 3.27 11.37 4.83
N ASP A 167 1.99 11.65 4.75
CA ASP A 167 1.16 11.50 3.55
C ASP A 167 1.60 12.45 2.44
N ALA A 168 1.66 13.75 2.74
CA ALA A 168 2.06 14.77 1.77
C ALA A 168 3.50 14.56 1.31
N MET A 169 4.42 14.26 2.24
CA MET A 169 5.82 13.95 1.91
C MET A 169 5.90 12.73 1.00
N ALA A 170 5.18 11.64 1.33
CA ALA A 170 5.16 10.45 0.50
C ALA A 170 4.68 10.76 -0.91
N PHE A 171 3.53 11.43 -1.05
CA PHE A 171 2.98 11.80 -2.35
C PHE A 171 3.94 12.69 -3.16
N HIS A 172 4.48 13.74 -2.56
CA HIS A 172 5.37 14.68 -3.26
C HIS A 172 6.72 14.06 -3.64
N ASN A 173 7.20 13.08 -2.91
CA ASN A 173 8.45 12.40 -3.23
C ASN A 173 8.29 11.32 -4.32
N ILE A 174 7.19 10.56 -4.31
CA ILE A 174 7.00 9.49 -5.29
C ILE A 174 6.45 9.98 -6.63
N SER A 175 5.55 10.97 -6.64
CA SER A 175 4.86 11.42 -7.85
C SER A 175 5.79 11.87 -8.97
N PRO A 176 6.87 12.65 -8.72
CA PRO A 176 7.80 13.01 -9.77
C PRO A 176 8.54 11.82 -10.38
N ILE A 177 8.84 10.81 -9.56
CA ILE A 177 9.54 9.59 -10.02
C ILE A 177 8.61 8.75 -10.88
N LEU A 178 7.36 8.56 -10.45
CA LEU A 178 6.35 7.85 -11.22
C LEU A 178 6.08 8.53 -12.57
N SER A 179 5.96 9.87 -12.57
CA SER A 179 5.79 10.65 -13.79
C SER A 179 6.99 10.51 -14.73
N LYS A 180 8.21 10.50 -14.20
CA LYS A 180 9.42 10.26 -14.99
C LYS A 180 9.46 8.85 -15.60
N GLN A 181 8.90 7.87 -14.92
CA GLN A 181 8.73 6.51 -15.44
C GLN A 181 7.53 6.37 -16.39
N ARG A 182 6.80 7.45 -16.65
CA ARG A 182 5.58 7.49 -17.48
C ARG A 182 4.40 6.72 -16.91
N ALA A 183 4.38 6.45 -15.62
CA ALA A 183 3.22 5.92 -14.94
C ALA A 183 2.06 6.94 -14.95
N HIS A 184 0.83 6.45 -15.01
CA HIS A 184 -0.34 7.30 -14.90
C HIS A 184 -0.64 7.58 -13.42
N VAL A 185 -0.62 8.85 -13.03
CA VAL A 185 -0.87 9.26 -11.65
C VAL A 185 -2.14 10.10 -11.56
N MET A 186 -3.13 9.63 -10.81
CA MET A 186 -4.26 10.42 -10.36
C MET A 186 -4.20 10.59 -8.84
N SER A 187 -4.57 11.74 -8.33
CA SER A 187 -4.46 12.01 -6.91
C SER A 187 -5.56 12.90 -6.36
N ARG A 188 -5.77 12.81 -5.06
CA ARG A 188 -6.64 13.70 -4.31
C ARG A 188 -6.02 14.05 -2.97
N GLY A 189 -5.70 15.32 -2.78
CA GLY A 189 -5.38 15.89 -1.48
C GLY A 189 -6.65 16.16 -0.67
N VAL A 190 -6.60 15.85 0.62
CA VAL A 190 -7.66 16.10 1.60
C VAL A 190 -7.07 16.94 2.73
N PRO A 191 -7.66 18.08 3.09
CA PRO A 191 -7.17 18.90 4.19
C PRO A 191 -7.15 18.12 5.50
N GLY A 192 -6.08 18.27 6.29
CA GLY A 192 -5.93 17.61 7.59
C GLY A 192 -4.65 16.77 7.68
N ARG A 193 -4.49 16.09 8.81
CA ARG A 193 -3.36 15.24 9.17
C ARG A 193 -3.75 13.77 9.05
N HIS A 194 -2.80 12.87 9.09
CA HIS A 194 -2.95 11.42 8.84
C HIS A 194 -4.22 10.77 9.42
N ASN A 195 -4.63 11.14 10.61
CA ASN A 195 -5.78 10.54 11.29
C ASN A 195 -7.02 11.46 11.40
N ASP A 196 -7.00 12.66 10.79
CA ASP A 196 -8.08 13.63 10.99
C ASP A 196 -9.36 13.27 10.23
N ASP A 197 -9.25 12.77 8.98
CA ASP A 197 -10.41 12.49 8.14
C ASP A 197 -10.26 11.18 7.35
N SER A 198 -10.22 10.08 8.07
CA SER A 198 -10.19 8.74 7.47
C SER A 198 -11.39 8.41 6.59
N PRO A 199 -12.64 8.82 6.93
CA PRO A 199 -13.80 8.58 6.07
C PRO A 199 -13.66 9.20 4.67
N THR A 200 -13.22 10.45 4.57
CA THR A 200 -13.04 11.12 3.27
C THR A 200 -11.95 10.43 2.43
N ILE A 201 -10.84 10.05 3.04
CA ILE A 201 -9.79 9.26 2.35
C ILE A 201 -10.34 7.93 1.86
N THR A 202 -11.10 7.21 2.70
CA THR A 202 -11.71 5.93 2.32
C THR A 202 -12.71 6.09 1.18
N ASN A 203 -13.49 7.15 1.17
CA ASN A 203 -14.42 7.45 0.08
C ASN A 203 -13.67 7.69 -1.25
N TRP A 204 -12.58 8.46 -1.23
CA TRP A 204 -11.74 8.65 -2.43
C TRP A 204 -11.07 7.37 -2.88
N PHE A 205 -10.58 6.55 -1.97
CA PHE A 205 -10.03 5.24 -2.28
C PHE A 205 -11.08 4.35 -3.00
N ILE A 206 -12.31 4.30 -2.50
CA ILE A 206 -13.41 3.55 -3.14
C ILE A 206 -13.74 4.14 -4.51
N ASN A 207 -13.81 5.46 -4.64
CA ASN A 207 -14.08 6.12 -5.92
C ASN A 207 -13.01 5.79 -6.97
N PHE A 208 -11.74 5.83 -6.60
CA PHE A 208 -10.65 5.44 -7.49
C PHE A 208 -10.75 3.97 -7.93
N TYR A 209 -11.12 3.09 -7.00
CA TYR A 209 -11.35 1.69 -7.33
C TYR A 209 -12.44 1.53 -8.38
N ASN A 210 -13.59 2.16 -8.17
CA ASN A 210 -14.70 2.10 -9.11
C ASN A 210 -14.30 2.66 -10.48
N MET A 211 -13.63 3.82 -10.52
CA MET A 211 -13.14 4.42 -11.77
C MET A 211 -12.22 3.47 -12.55
N ILE A 212 -11.27 2.84 -11.87
CA ILE A 212 -10.30 1.94 -12.51
C ILE A 212 -10.98 0.64 -12.95
N LEU A 213 -11.87 0.08 -12.14
CA LEU A 213 -12.62 -1.13 -12.51
C LEU A 213 -13.56 -0.89 -13.68
N GLU A 214 -14.22 0.26 -13.74
CA GLU A 214 -15.08 0.63 -14.87
C GLU A 214 -14.28 0.84 -16.15
N ASP A 215 -13.18 1.56 -16.09
CA ASP A 215 -12.33 1.87 -17.24
C ASP A 215 -11.70 0.60 -17.83
N ARG A 216 -11.13 -0.25 -17.00
CA ARG A 216 -10.40 -1.46 -17.46
C ARG A 216 -11.28 -2.70 -17.64
N PHE A 217 -12.36 -2.81 -16.87
CA PHE A 217 -13.18 -4.03 -16.77
C PHE A 217 -14.67 -3.75 -16.95
N GLY A 218 -15.06 -2.57 -17.39
CA GLY A 218 -16.42 -2.03 -17.39
C GLY A 218 -17.49 -2.89 -18.07
N SER A 219 -17.12 -3.77 -18.99
CA SER A 219 -18.04 -4.73 -19.59
C SER A 219 -18.43 -5.90 -18.67
N CYS A 220 -17.68 -6.15 -17.59
CA CYS A 220 -17.95 -7.21 -16.63
C CYS A 220 -18.93 -6.81 -15.52
N LEU A 221 -19.01 -5.52 -15.19
CA LEU A 221 -19.84 -5.04 -14.08
C LEU A 221 -21.33 -4.93 -14.44
N LEU A 222 -21.66 -4.84 -15.71
CA LEU A 222 -23.05 -4.68 -16.18
C LEU A 222 -23.87 -5.99 -16.17
N TYR A 223 -23.24 -7.15 -16.00
CA TYR A 223 -23.91 -8.46 -16.08
C TYR A 223 -24.24 -9.10 -14.74
N THR A 224 -23.98 -8.45 -13.62
CA THR A 224 -24.20 -8.99 -12.27
C THR A 224 -25.30 -8.31 -11.48
N SER A 225 -26.18 -7.53 -12.11
CA SER A 225 -27.42 -7.09 -11.47
C SER A 225 -28.42 -8.25 -11.50
N PRO A 226 -28.81 -8.81 -10.33
CA PRO A 226 -29.89 -9.77 -10.32
C PRO A 226 -31.19 -9.07 -10.72
N SER A 227 -31.82 -9.61 -11.73
CA SER A 227 -33.20 -9.30 -12.11
C SER A 227 -34.19 -9.72 -11.02
#